data_b9425441834e7dd804e38c7817881b2c
#
_entry.id   b9425441834e7dd804e38c7817881b2c
#
_cell.length_a   1.000
_cell.length_b   1.000
_cell.length_c   1.000
_cell.angle_alpha   90.00
_cell.angle_beta   90.00
_cell.angle_gamma   90.00
#
_symmetry.space_group_name_H-M   'P 1'
#
loop_
_entity.id
_entity.type
_entity.pdbx_description
1 polymer ?
#
loop_
_entity_poly.entity_id
_entity_poly.type
_entity_poly.pdbx_seq_one_letter_code
_entity_poly.pdbx_strand_id
1 'polypeptide(L)'
;LLACLLGGAPLARAGQNSEGPAGATTTAEGAAEGEVKLTAAAIEANGIQVGRATLQVLTPTFTAAARVTFNGEGIAHVGTPLAGRAVELKVRRGESVKRDDELIVIESPEFGQAQSEFLQRRTAARIAGIAVEPLRGAYERARRLYDLSKGVALAEVQRREMEYRTAEGALETAKAAVVAGENSLRLMGMSRASIAALAETGEINPRFSVRAPVSGQVIARDVTLGEHVSPEREALLVVADTDTMWVLADVPEARLAELAVGSRARVTLALPGSEALLENVAFIDSAVSQRTRCVSVRIEVQNRGGTLRPGTFAQAEFSAGGRAQSEKPVLVVPEEAIQTVDGASVVFAPVAGKANTFAKRPVVVGAAAGGMVRVISGLEENASVVIAGSFIFKAELGKGSGEGD
;
A
#
# COMPACT_ATOMS: atom_id res chain seq x y z
N LEU A 1 -16.73 -51.73 -13.12
CA LEU A 1 -16.35 -53.08 -12.71
C LEU A 1 -16.00 -53.08 -11.23
N LEU A 2 -16.82 -53.69 -10.53
CA LEU A 2 -16.94 -54.73 -9.51
C LEU A 2 -16.74 -54.15 -8.10
N ALA A 3 -17.71 -54.03 -7.23
CA ALA A 3 -18.66 -54.98 -6.62
C ALA A 3 -18.07 -55.68 -5.38
N CYS A 4 -18.89 -55.63 -4.34
CA CYS A 4 -19.05 -56.63 -3.25
C CYS A 4 -18.15 -56.46 -2.03
N LEU A 5 -18.57 -56.68 -0.82
CA LEU A 5 -19.79 -57.16 -0.16
C LEU A 5 -19.54 -57.20 1.36
N LEU A 6 -20.52 -56.83 2.15
CA LEU A 6 -21.08 -57.57 3.31
C LEU A 6 -20.24 -57.94 4.55
N GLY A 7 -20.85 -57.68 5.66
CA GLY A 7 -20.86 -58.51 6.88
C GLY A 7 -20.48 -57.67 8.12
N GLY A 8 -21.22 -57.45 9.12
CA GLY A 8 -22.20 -58.26 9.84
C GLY A 8 -22.01 -57.87 11.30
N ALA A 9 -23.04 -57.50 11.99
CA ALA A 9 -23.14 -57.41 13.46
C ALA A 9 -23.00 -58.82 14.09
N PRO A 10 -22.97 -59.06 15.41
CA PRO A 10 -23.52 -58.26 16.51
C PRO A 10 -22.80 -58.40 17.92
N LEU A 11 -23.36 -57.66 18.91
CA LEU A 11 -23.50 -58.00 20.35
C LEU A 11 -22.27 -58.04 21.27
N ALA A 12 -22.21 -57.24 22.34
CA ALA A 12 -22.71 -57.47 23.71
C ALA A 12 -22.17 -56.42 24.66
N ARG A 13 -23.00 -55.68 25.34
CA ARG A 13 -23.35 -55.68 26.77
C ARG A 13 -22.18 -55.78 27.74
N ALA A 14 -21.91 -54.67 28.44
CA ALA A 14 -21.69 -54.64 29.89
C ALA A 14 -21.71 -53.17 30.37
N GLY A 15 -22.60 -52.89 31.29
CA GLY A 15 -22.77 -51.66 31.98
C GLY A 15 -21.71 -51.50 33.07
N GLN A 16 -21.47 -50.23 33.37
CA GLN A 16 -21.02 -49.80 34.69
C GLN A 16 -21.56 -48.40 34.97
N ASN A 17 -22.36 -48.32 36.03
CA ASN A 17 -22.80 -47.12 36.71
C ASN A 17 -21.56 -46.29 37.13
N SER A 18 -21.59 -44.98 36.86
CA SER A 18 -20.90 -44.04 37.68
C SER A 18 -21.87 -42.88 38.01
N GLU A 19 -22.19 -42.83 39.28
CA GLU A 19 -22.97 -41.79 39.93
C GLU A 19 -22.36 -40.40 39.66
N GLY A 20 -23.12 -39.51 39.02
CA GLY A 20 -22.87 -38.09 38.97
C GLY A 20 -23.49 -37.40 40.21
N PRO A 21 -22.90 -36.28 40.69
CA PRO A 21 -23.37 -35.65 41.91
C PRO A 21 -24.76 -35.04 41.74
N ALA A 22 -25.54 -35.16 42.80
CA ALA A 22 -26.91 -34.72 42.98
C ALA A 22 -27.20 -33.30 42.48
N GLY A 23 -28.11 -33.20 41.55
CA GLY A 23 -28.73 -31.94 41.14
C GLY A 23 -29.51 -31.34 42.31
N ALA A 24 -29.15 -30.11 42.65
CA ALA A 24 -29.96 -29.31 43.55
C ALA A 24 -31.30 -28.98 42.87
N THR A 25 -32.35 -29.63 43.35
CA THR A 25 -33.74 -29.38 42.96
C THR A 25 -34.12 -27.94 43.31
N THR A 26 -34.27 -27.08 42.29
CA THR A 26 -34.76 -25.72 42.45
C THR A 26 -36.27 -25.74 42.39
N THR A 27 -36.94 -25.59 43.50
CA THR A 27 -38.40 -25.39 43.60
C THR A 27 -38.74 -24.00 43.02
N ALA A 28 -39.40 -23.96 41.89
CA ALA A 28 -40.01 -22.75 41.33
C ALA A 28 -41.35 -22.49 42.00
N GLU A 29 -41.41 -21.53 42.93
CA GLU A 29 -42.66 -20.97 43.45
C GLU A 29 -43.15 -19.81 42.59
N GLY A 30 -44.32 -19.95 42.00
CA GLY A 30 -45.25 -18.96 41.46
C GLY A 30 -44.70 -17.63 40.99
N ALA A 31 -44.06 -17.56 39.82
CA ALA A 31 -43.69 -16.27 39.16
C ALA A 31 -44.81 -15.90 38.16
N ALA A 32 -45.19 -14.60 38.10
CA ALA A 32 -46.06 -14.07 37.05
C ALA A 32 -45.42 -14.35 35.68
N GLU A 33 -46.19 -14.55 34.60
CA GLU A 33 -45.68 -14.83 33.27
C GLU A 33 -44.51 -13.93 32.86
N GLY A 34 -43.31 -14.51 32.72
CA GLY A 34 -42.09 -13.77 32.34
C GLY A 34 -41.13 -13.38 33.48
N GLU A 35 -41.45 -13.70 34.76
CA GLU A 35 -40.50 -13.52 35.88
C GLU A 35 -39.75 -14.85 36.17
N VAL A 36 -38.44 -14.75 36.38
CA VAL A 36 -37.56 -15.86 36.77
C VAL A 36 -36.96 -15.57 38.13
N LYS A 37 -37.20 -16.47 39.09
CA LYS A 37 -36.58 -16.36 40.43
C LYS A 37 -35.45 -17.37 40.54
N LEU A 38 -34.27 -16.89 40.87
CA LEU A 38 -33.08 -17.71 41.04
C LEU A 38 -32.64 -17.74 42.52
N THR A 39 -32.00 -18.82 42.93
CA THR A 39 -31.36 -18.87 44.25
C THR A 39 -30.07 -18.08 44.25
N ALA A 40 -29.67 -17.58 45.43
CA ALA A 40 -28.38 -16.87 45.57
C ALA A 40 -27.19 -17.71 45.10
N ALA A 41 -27.21 -18.99 45.39
CA ALA A 41 -26.20 -19.96 44.95
C ALA A 41 -26.16 -20.10 43.41
N ALA A 42 -27.33 -20.06 42.73
CA ALA A 42 -27.42 -20.15 41.28
C ALA A 42 -26.89 -18.82 40.59
N ILE A 43 -27.11 -17.68 41.21
CA ILE A 43 -26.60 -16.39 40.75
C ILE A 43 -25.05 -16.41 40.78
N GLU A 44 -24.48 -16.84 41.89
CA GLU A 44 -23.02 -16.87 42.08
C GLU A 44 -22.38 -17.94 41.18
N ALA A 45 -22.92 -19.14 41.11
CA ALA A 45 -22.41 -20.26 40.30
C ALA A 45 -22.42 -19.96 38.77
N ASN A 46 -23.36 -19.16 38.30
CA ASN A 46 -23.51 -18.80 36.89
C ASN A 46 -22.89 -17.40 36.56
N GLY A 47 -22.24 -16.75 37.51
CA GLY A 47 -21.59 -15.49 37.28
C GLY A 47 -22.51 -14.35 36.81
N ILE A 48 -23.79 -14.37 37.30
CA ILE A 48 -24.75 -13.35 36.90
C ILE A 48 -24.37 -12.00 37.46
N GLN A 49 -24.14 -11.07 36.53
CA GLN A 49 -23.83 -9.67 36.87
C GLN A 49 -24.93 -8.74 36.40
N VAL A 50 -25.32 -7.84 37.27
CA VAL A 50 -26.27 -6.77 36.94
C VAL A 50 -25.48 -5.49 36.70
N GLY A 51 -25.67 -4.88 35.56
CA GLY A 51 -25.09 -3.59 35.19
C GLY A 51 -26.19 -2.61 34.80
N ARG A 52 -25.79 -1.49 34.22
CA ARG A 52 -26.69 -0.45 33.74
C ARG A 52 -26.57 -0.26 32.26
N ALA A 53 -27.68 -0.01 31.59
CA ALA A 53 -27.69 0.46 30.22
C ALA A 53 -27.12 1.88 30.18
N THR A 54 -26.10 2.14 29.36
CA THR A 54 -25.39 3.43 29.33
C THR A 54 -25.49 4.07 27.95
N LEU A 55 -25.39 5.39 27.91
CA LEU A 55 -25.25 6.12 26.66
C LEU A 55 -23.79 6.11 26.23
N GLN A 56 -23.52 5.54 25.05
CA GLN A 56 -22.20 5.54 24.45
C GLN A 56 -22.28 5.88 22.97
N VAL A 57 -21.21 6.46 22.45
CA VAL A 57 -21.05 6.63 21.01
C VAL A 57 -20.66 5.27 20.43
N LEU A 58 -21.59 4.65 19.73
CA LEU A 58 -21.36 3.38 19.05
C LEU A 58 -20.93 3.67 17.63
N THR A 59 -19.69 3.36 17.30
CA THR A 59 -19.18 3.45 15.94
C THR A 59 -19.23 2.04 15.34
N PRO A 60 -20.19 1.75 14.43
CA PRO A 60 -20.23 0.45 13.77
C PRO A 60 -18.89 0.21 13.05
N THR A 61 -18.40 -1.01 13.09
CA THR A 61 -17.22 -1.41 12.33
C THR A 61 -17.60 -2.47 11.31
N PHE A 62 -16.86 -2.53 10.24
CA PHE A 62 -16.94 -3.65 9.31
C PHE A 62 -15.53 -4.05 8.86
N THR A 63 -15.38 -5.31 8.48
CA THR A 63 -14.12 -5.88 8.06
C THR A 63 -14.08 -6.13 6.57
N ALA A 64 -12.91 -5.93 5.98
CA ALA A 64 -12.63 -6.28 4.60
C ALA A 64 -11.33 -7.06 4.50
N ALA A 65 -11.27 -7.99 3.56
CA ALA A 65 -10.02 -8.67 3.23
C ALA A 65 -9.04 -7.67 2.64
N ALA A 66 -7.78 -7.80 3.01
CA ALA A 66 -6.73 -6.90 2.57
C ALA A 66 -5.43 -7.66 2.26
N ARG A 67 -4.54 -7.00 1.52
CA ARG A 67 -3.21 -7.52 1.22
C ARG A 67 -2.18 -6.41 1.31
N VAL A 68 -1.00 -6.76 1.78
CA VAL A 68 0.17 -5.87 1.77
C VAL A 68 0.77 -5.84 0.37
N THR A 69 1.11 -4.67 -0.12
CA THR A 69 1.83 -4.47 -1.38
C THR A 69 2.92 -3.44 -1.21
N PHE A 70 3.85 -3.37 -2.15
CA PHE A 70 4.76 -2.25 -2.20
C PHE A 70 4.01 -0.94 -2.44
N ASN A 71 4.57 0.16 -1.97
CA ASN A 71 4.13 1.49 -2.36
C ASN A 71 4.37 1.66 -3.88
N GLY A 72 3.30 1.70 -4.67
CA GLY A 72 3.38 1.85 -6.12
C GLY A 72 4.03 3.15 -6.58
N GLU A 73 4.01 4.19 -5.76
CA GLU A 73 4.69 5.47 -6.04
C GLU A 73 6.20 5.42 -5.72
N GLY A 74 6.62 4.44 -4.90
CA GLY A 74 8.01 4.19 -4.54
C GLY A 74 8.68 3.07 -5.32
N ILE A 75 8.06 2.53 -6.38
CA ILE A 75 8.65 1.50 -7.25
C ILE A 75 9.29 2.16 -8.47
N ALA A 76 10.50 1.76 -8.78
CA ALA A 76 11.20 2.15 -10.00
C ALA A 76 11.62 0.94 -10.82
N HIS A 77 11.12 0.86 -12.05
CA HIS A 77 11.59 -0.08 -13.06
C HIS A 77 12.81 0.53 -13.74
N VAL A 78 13.98 -0.07 -13.52
CA VAL A 78 15.25 0.45 -14.00
C VAL A 78 15.63 -0.27 -15.27
N GLY A 79 15.48 0.40 -16.40
CA GLY A 79 15.93 -0.03 -17.72
C GLY A 79 17.26 0.59 -18.13
N THR A 80 17.64 0.41 -19.39
CA THR A 80 18.79 1.06 -20.03
C THR A 80 18.34 1.84 -21.25
N PRO A 81 18.85 3.09 -21.46
CA PRO A 81 18.57 3.85 -22.67
C PRO A 81 19.43 3.40 -23.86
N LEU A 82 20.46 2.55 -23.62
CA LEU A 82 21.45 2.14 -24.62
C LEU A 82 21.50 0.62 -24.73
N ALA A 83 21.69 0.12 -25.94
CA ALA A 83 22.01 -1.25 -26.17
C ALA A 83 23.48 -1.54 -25.83
N GLY A 84 23.73 -2.72 -25.25
CA GLY A 84 25.10 -3.11 -24.90
C GLY A 84 25.15 -4.40 -24.10
N ARG A 85 26.32 -4.70 -23.55
CA ARG A 85 26.58 -5.88 -22.74
C ARG A 85 26.77 -5.52 -21.28
N ALA A 86 26.10 -6.20 -20.37
CA ALA A 86 26.29 -6.03 -18.94
C ALA A 86 27.66 -6.58 -18.52
N VAL A 87 28.60 -5.71 -18.15
CA VAL A 87 29.98 -6.09 -17.80
C VAL A 87 30.24 -6.13 -16.30
N GLU A 88 29.46 -5.38 -15.52
CA GLU A 88 29.52 -5.42 -14.05
C GLU A 88 28.12 -5.32 -13.47
N LEU A 89 27.88 -6.11 -12.44
CA LEU A 89 26.67 -6.06 -11.61
C LEU A 89 27.09 -5.61 -10.21
N LYS A 90 26.75 -4.38 -9.85
CA LYS A 90 27.16 -3.75 -8.59
C LYS A 90 26.27 -4.16 -7.42
N VAL A 91 25.04 -4.64 -7.70
CA VAL A 91 24.03 -4.93 -6.69
C VAL A 91 23.42 -6.32 -6.85
N ARG A 92 22.93 -6.86 -5.73
CA ARG A 92 22.22 -8.14 -5.65
C ARG A 92 20.76 -7.92 -5.29
N ARG A 93 19.93 -8.90 -5.61
CA ARG A 93 18.54 -8.92 -5.12
C ARG A 93 18.52 -8.94 -3.60
N GLY A 94 17.69 -8.08 -3.00
CA GLY A 94 17.59 -7.89 -1.55
C GLY A 94 18.53 -6.83 -0.97
N GLU A 95 19.44 -6.28 -1.77
CA GLU A 95 20.38 -5.26 -1.33
C GLU A 95 19.72 -3.88 -1.30
N SER A 96 20.05 -3.07 -0.29
CA SER A 96 19.58 -1.69 -0.17
C SER A 96 20.47 -0.76 -0.97
N VAL A 97 19.86 0.14 -1.72
CA VAL A 97 20.52 1.12 -2.57
C VAL A 97 20.01 2.52 -2.28
N LYS A 98 20.86 3.52 -2.47
CA LYS A 98 20.49 4.92 -2.42
C LYS A 98 20.29 5.46 -3.84
N ARG A 99 19.52 6.53 -3.95
CA ARG A 99 19.41 7.27 -5.20
C ARG A 99 20.79 7.62 -5.74
N ASP A 100 20.97 7.47 -7.06
CA ASP A 100 22.21 7.67 -7.80
C ASP A 100 23.33 6.62 -7.60
N ASP A 101 23.11 5.58 -6.77
CA ASP A 101 24.03 4.44 -6.69
C ASP A 101 24.12 3.71 -8.03
N GLU A 102 25.32 3.23 -8.38
CA GLU A 102 25.55 2.45 -9.59
C GLU A 102 25.04 1.03 -9.41
N LEU A 103 24.11 0.62 -10.26
CA LEU A 103 23.48 -0.70 -10.20
C LEU A 103 24.15 -1.70 -11.17
N ILE A 104 24.32 -1.26 -12.41
CA ILE A 104 24.88 -2.08 -13.49
C ILE A 104 25.79 -1.20 -14.33
N VAL A 105 26.91 -1.78 -14.80
CA VAL A 105 27.75 -1.18 -15.85
C VAL A 105 27.53 -1.95 -17.14
N ILE A 106 27.19 -1.20 -18.19
CA ILE A 106 26.91 -1.72 -19.54
C ILE A 106 28.02 -1.19 -20.46
N GLU A 107 28.62 -2.06 -21.24
CA GLU A 107 29.52 -1.69 -22.33
C GLU A 107 28.68 -1.52 -23.60
N SER A 108 28.59 -0.26 -24.09
CA SER A 108 27.78 0.13 -25.24
C SER A 108 28.65 0.65 -26.36
N PRO A 109 28.69 -0.02 -27.51
CA PRO A 109 29.39 0.48 -28.70
C PRO A 109 28.83 1.81 -29.19
N GLU A 110 27.50 2.02 -29.10
CA GLU A 110 26.84 3.25 -29.48
C GLU A 110 27.32 4.42 -28.62
N PHE A 111 27.49 4.21 -27.31
CA PHE A 111 28.01 5.22 -26.39
C PHE A 111 29.46 5.60 -26.72
N GLY A 112 30.28 4.60 -27.06
CA GLY A 112 31.67 4.85 -27.51
C GLY A 112 31.73 5.61 -28.84
N GLN A 113 30.85 5.27 -29.79
CA GLN A 113 30.74 5.97 -31.07
C GLN A 113 30.32 7.42 -30.89
N ALA A 114 29.32 7.71 -30.05
CA ALA A 114 28.89 9.08 -29.77
C ALA A 114 30.02 9.95 -29.18
N GLN A 115 30.84 9.38 -28.30
CA GLN A 115 32.04 10.02 -27.76
C GLN A 115 33.08 10.32 -28.86
N SER A 116 33.34 9.37 -29.75
CA SER A 116 34.23 9.54 -30.90
C SER A 116 33.75 10.66 -31.82
N GLU A 117 32.48 10.70 -32.16
CA GLU A 117 31.87 11.74 -32.98
C GLU A 117 31.98 13.11 -32.33
N PHE A 118 31.75 13.22 -31.01
CA PHE A 118 31.93 14.47 -30.28
C PHE A 118 33.39 14.99 -30.39
N LEU A 119 34.40 14.13 -30.21
CA LEU A 119 35.80 14.49 -30.33
C LEU A 119 36.16 14.93 -31.76
N GLN A 120 35.61 14.28 -32.79
CA GLN A 120 35.77 14.65 -34.20
C GLN A 120 35.20 16.04 -34.47
N ARG A 121 33.97 16.32 -34.02
CA ARG A 121 33.32 17.65 -34.16
C ARG A 121 34.12 18.73 -33.45
N ARG A 122 34.62 18.46 -32.26
CA ARG A 122 35.48 19.37 -31.50
C ARG A 122 36.79 19.68 -32.23
N THR A 123 37.39 18.64 -32.83
CA THR A 123 38.62 18.83 -33.65
C THR A 123 38.31 19.66 -34.88
N ALA A 124 37.21 19.46 -35.57
CA ALA A 124 36.78 20.25 -36.72
C ALA A 124 36.56 21.73 -36.33
N ALA A 125 35.92 21.99 -35.18
CA ALA A 125 35.73 23.35 -34.70
C ALA A 125 37.08 24.06 -34.38
N ARG A 126 38.04 23.33 -33.79
CA ARG A 126 39.38 23.83 -33.53
C ARG A 126 40.11 24.18 -34.82
N ILE A 127 40.04 23.30 -35.84
CA ILE A 127 40.65 23.54 -37.15
C ILE A 127 40.02 24.78 -37.83
N ALA A 128 38.69 24.87 -37.85
CA ALA A 128 37.97 26.02 -38.38
C ALA A 128 38.38 27.33 -37.65
N GLY A 129 38.55 27.26 -36.33
CA GLY A 129 38.99 28.41 -35.54
C GLY A 129 40.41 28.91 -35.90
N ILE A 130 41.34 27.98 -36.18
CA ILE A 130 42.71 28.31 -36.61
C ILE A 130 42.70 29.07 -37.95
N ALA A 131 41.76 28.73 -38.86
CA ALA A 131 41.68 29.35 -40.18
C ALA A 131 41.19 30.80 -40.16
N VAL A 132 40.42 31.22 -39.16
CA VAL A 132 39.76 32.53 -39.09
C VAL A 132 40.78 33.69 -38.95
N GLU A 133 41.72 33.59 -38.04
CA GLU A 133 42.63 34.67 -37.72
C GLU A 133 43.58 35.09 -38.86
N PRO A 134 44.18 34.13 -39.60
CA PRO A 134 44.98 34.49 -40.79
C PRO A 134 44.18 35.21 -41.88
N LEU A 135 42.92 34.75 -42.12
CA LEU A 135 42.04 35.34 -43.13
C LEU A 135 41.56 36.75 -42.70
N ARG A 136 41.23 36.89 -41.43
CA ARG A 136 40.91 38.19 -40.82
C ARG A 136 42.07 39.16 -41.03
N GLY A 137 43.29 38.78 -40.67
CA GLY A 137 44.47 39.58 -40.85
C GLY A 137 44.74 39.94 -42.31
N ALA A 138 44.49 39.03 -43.26
CA ALA A 138 44.59 39.29 -44.69
C ALA A 138 43.59 40.36 -45.18
N TYR A 139 42.29 40.18 -44.74
CA TYR A 139 41.24 41.17 -45.02
C TYR A 139 41.59 42.55 -44.46
N GLU A 140 41.99 42.67 -43.21
CA GLU A 140 42.32 43.93 -42.55
C GLU A 140 43.51 44.63 -43.22
N ARG A 141 44.52 43.89 -43.68
CA ARG A 141 45.66 44.44 -44.46
C ARG A 141 45.19 44.97 -45.81
N ALA A 142 44.43 44.22 -46.56
CA ALA A 142 43.92 44.64 -47.87
C ALA A 142 43.04 45.86 -47.73
N ARG A 143 42.18 45.96 -46.73
CA ARG A 143 41.33 47.13 -46.44
C ARG A 143 42.16 48.36 -46.10
N ARG A 144 43.14 48.29 -45.22
CA ARG A 144 44.04 49.38 -44.89
C ARG A 144 44.79 49.90 -46.11
N LEU A 145 45.35 49.07 -46.99
CA LEU A 145 46.06 49.46 -48.21
C LEU A 145 45.07 50.12 -49.18
N TYR A 146 43.85 49.70 -49.30
CA TYR A 146 42.84 50.34 -50.13
C TYR A 146 42.48 51.74 -49.57
N ASP A 147 42.23 51.83 -48.27
CA ASP A 147 41.83 53.13 -47.64
C ASP A 147 42.94 54.18 -47.68
N LEU A 148 44.18 53.78 -47.41
CA LEU A 148 45.30 54.70 -47.32
C LEU A 148 45.89 55.14 -48.67
N SER A 149 46.02 54.25 -49.62
CA SER A 149 46.78 54.49 -50.85
C SER A 149 46.12 54.02 -52.13
N LYS A 150 44.93 53.39 -52.05
CA LYS A 150 44.31 52.66 -53.19
C LYS A 150 45.28 51.64 -53.80
N GLY A 151 46.24 51.12 -53.02
CA GLY A 151 47.32 50.22 -53.48
C GLY A 151 46.84 48.82 -53.87
N VAL A 152 45.54 48.50 -53.61
CA VAL A 152 44.86 47.27 -54.04
C VAL A 152 43.51 47.60 -54.63
N ALA A 153 43.00 46.76 -55.55
CA ALA A 153 41.67 46.90 -56.12
C ALA A 153 40.56 46.64 -55.09
N LEU A 154 39.42 47.34 -55.18
CA LEU A 154 38.25 47.09 -54.32
C LEU A 154 37.77 45.61 -54.40
N ALA A 155 37.83 45.05 -55.59
CA ALA A 155 37.50 43.65 -55.82
C ALA A 155 38.34 42.67 -54.97
N GLU A 156 39.66 43.03 -54.73
CA GLU A 156 40.56 42.24 -53.86
C GLU A 156 40.09 42.32 -52.38
N VAL A 157 39.73 43.52 -51.93
CA VAL A 157 39.21 43.70 -50.56
C VAL A 157 37.94 42.90 -50.38
N GLN A 158 36.99 42.95 -51.32
CA GLN A 158 35.76 42.20 -51.29
C GLN A 158 36.00 40.67 -51.29
N ARG A 159 36.96 40.21 -52.08
CA ARG A 159 37.36 38.80 -52.09
C ARG A 159 37.90 38.35 -50.73
N ARG A 160 38.79 39.11 -50.11
CA ARG A 160 39.33 38.81 -48.77
C ARG A 160 38.27 38.87 -47.69
N GLU A 161 37.32 39.79 -47.80
CA GLU A 161 36.19 39.85 -46.92
C GLU A 161 35.32 38.58 -47.02
N MET A 162 35.00 38.12 -48.24
CA MET A 162 34.24 36.89 -48.44
C MET A 162 34.97 35.70 -47.88
N GLU A 163 36.31 35.58 -48.13
CA GLU A 163 37.11 34.48 -47.58
C GLU A 163 37.03 34.45 -46.03
N TYR A 164 37.21 35.63 -45.39
CA TYR A 164 37.11 35.75 -43.93
C TYR A 164 35.69 35.39 -43.44
N ARG A 165 34.64 35.97 -44.04
CA ARG A 165 33.27 35.69 -43.67
C ARG A 165 32.87 34.21 -43.86
N THR A 166 33.37 33.59 -44.89
CA THR A 166 33.18 32.14 -45.10
C THR A 166 33.84 31.33 -44.00
N ALA A 167 35.06 31.66 -43.59
CA ALA A 167 35.76 30.99 -42.51
C ALA A 167 35.04 31.20 -41.15
N GLU A 168 34.55 32.42 -40.90
CA GLU A 168 33.78 32.76 -39.71
C GLU A 168 32.50 31.94 -39.65
N GLY A 169 31.74 31.84 -40.76
CA GLY A 169 30.53 31.00 -40.87
C GLY A 169 30.83 29.52 -40.69
N ALA A 170 31.95 29.02 -41.23
CA ALA A 170 32.41 27.66 -41.03
C ALA A 170 32.71 27.34 -39.54
N LEU A 171 33.36 28.28 -38.84
CA LEU A 171 33.63 28.17 -37.43
C LEU A 171 32.36 28.12 -36.60
N GLU A 172 31.39 29.01 -36.87
CA GLU A 172 30.11 29.02 -36.15
C GLU A 172 29.31 27.72 -36.40
N THR A 173 29.31 27.21 -37.63
CA THR A 173 28.70 25.91 -37.95
C THR A 173 29.36 24.75 -37.17
N ALA A 174 30.71 24.74 -37.12
CA ALA A 174 31.44 23.71 -36.40
C ALA A 174 31.22 23.79 -34.88
N LYS A 175 31.15 25.00 -34.30
CA LYS A 175 30.78 25.19 -32.90
C LYS A 175 29.37 24.67 -32.60
N ALA A 176 28.40 24.96 -33.45
CA ALA A 176 27.05 24.45 -33.29
C ALA A 176 27.01 22.91 -33.33
N ALA A 177 27.83 22.29 -34.19
CA ALA A 177 27.98 20.83 -34.24
C ALA A 177 28.58 20.26 -32.94
N VAL A 178 29.54 20.97 -32.30
CA VAL A 178 30.06 20.55 -30.99
C VAL A 178 28.96 20.56 -29.91
N VAL A 179 28.18 21.64 -29.85
CA VAL A 179 27.07 21.77 -28.90
C VAL A 179 26.04 20.65 -29.13
N ALA A 180 25.72 20.35 -30.38
CA ALA A 180 24.82 19.22 -30.69
C ALA A 180 25.37 17.86 -30.20
N GLY A 181 26.68 17.65 -30.39
CA GLY A 181 27.36 16.43 -29.88
C GLY A 181 27.35 16.34 -28.35
N GLU A 182 27.61 17.46 -27.67
CA GLU A 182 27.54 17.57 -26.20
C GLU A 182 26.13 17.24 -25.69
N ASN A 183 25.10 17.79 -26.33
CA ASN A 183 23.71 17.53 -25.97
C ASN A 183 23.34 16.05 -26.19
N SER A 184 23.82 15.43 -27.26
CA SER A 184 23.63 13.99 -27.51
C SER A 184 24.22 13.13 -26.38
N LEU A 185 25.46 13.41 -25.96
CA LEU A 185 26.10 12.69 -24.84
C LEU A 185 25.36 12.92 -23.52
N ARG A 186 24.82 14.10 -23.30
CA ARG A 186 24.01 14.40 -22.11
C ARG A 186 22.68 13.63 -22.11
N LEU A 187 22.01 13.52 -23.25
CA LEU A 187 20.77 12.74 -23.38
C LEU A 187 21.04 11.24 -23.14
N MET A 188 22.26 10.77 -23.48
CA MET A 188 22.71 9.41 -23.14
C MET A 188 23.12 9.25 -21.65
N GLY A 189 23.00 10.33 -20.82
CA GLY A 189 23.26 10.28 -19.38
C GLY A 189 24.69 10.65 -18.97
N MET A 190 25.53 11.12 -19.90
CA MET A 190 26.88 11.56 -19.55
C MET A 190 26.86 12.89 -18.77
N SER A 191 27.57 12.95 -17.65
CA SER A 191 27.65 14.16 -16.86
C SER A 191 28.49 15.25 -17.56
N ARG A 192 28.24 16.52 -17.24
CA ARG A 192 29.07 17.63 -17.76
C ARG A 192 30.56 17.46 -17.42
N ALA A 193 30.85 17.00 -16.20
CA ALA A 193 32.21 16.76 -15.76
C ALA A 193 32.87 15.65 -16.59
N SER A 194 32.16 14.56 -16.89
CA SER A 194 32.68 13.49 -17.73
C SER A 194 32.88 13.91 -19.18
N ILE A 195 32.00 14.77 -19.73
CA ILE A 195 32.18 15.36 -21.08
C ILE A 195 33.41 16.28 -21.13
N ALA A 196 33.64 17.10 -20.10
CA ALA A 196 34.83 17.95 -20.02
C ALA A 196 36.09 17.09 -19.94
N ALA A 197 36.11 16.04 -19.10
CA ALA A 197 37.25 15.12 -19.04
C ALA A 197 37.51 14.41 -20.37
N LEU A 198 36.48 13.92 -21.07
CA LEU A 198 36.57 13.36 -22.41
C LEU A 198 37.16 14.38 -23.40
N ALA A 199 36.72 15.63 -23.31
CA ALA A 199 37.21 16.72 -24.13
C ALA A 199 38.71 17.00 -23.91
N GLU A 200 39.22 16.87 -22.69
CA GLU A 200 40.63 17.11 -22.33
C GLU A 200 41.53 15.94 -22.65
N THR A 201 41.11 14.72 -22.22
CA THR A 201 41.95 13.50 -22.35
C THR A 201 41.86 12.87 -23.74
N GLY A 202 40.71 13.00 -24.41
CA GLY A 202 40.40 12.27 -25.65
C GLY A 202 40.17 10.76 -25.43
N GLU A 203 40.10 10.28 -24.20
CA GLU A 203 39.97 8.87 -23.87
C GLU A 203 38.49 8.45 -23.92
N ILE A 204 38.19 7.56 -24.85
CA ILE A 204 36.81 7.01 -25.02
C ILE A 204 36.59 5.90 -24.03
N ASN A 205 35.49 6.01 -23.26
CA ASN A 205 35.06 4.98 -22.34
C ASN A 205 33.64 4.53 -22.71
N PRO A 206 33.48 3.33 -23.34
CA PRO A 206 32.18 2.84 -23.77
C PRO A 206 31.30 2.33 -22.61
N ARG A 207 31.77 2.40 -21.37
CA ARG A 207 31.07 1.94 -20.16
C ARG A 207 30.05 2.96 -19.71
N PHE A 208 28.81 2.54 -19.65
CA PHE A 208 27.66 3.31 -19.19
C PHE A 208 27.14 2.74 -17.87
N SER A 209 27.03 3.56 -16.84
CA SER A 209 26.52 3.16 -15.53
C SER A 209 25.02 3.44 -15.43
N VAL A 210 24.22 2.39 -15.28
CA VAL A 210 22.79 2.49 -14.91
C VAL A 210 22.71 2.76 -13.41
N ARG A 211 22.02 3.84 -13.04
CA ARG A 211 21.91 4.31 -11.64
C ARG A 211 20.52 4.14 -11.08
N ALA A 212 20.43 4.05 -9.74
CA ALA A 212 19.17 3.98 -9.03
C ALA A 212 18.43 5.33 -9.09
N PRO A 213 17.17 5.38 -9.61
CA PRO A 213 16.39 6.61 -9.63
C PRO A 213 15.77 6.96 -8.28
N VAL A 214 15.64 5.96 -7.39
CA VAL A 214 15.08 6.08 -6.04
C VAL A 214 15.94 5.31 -5.04
N SER A 215 15.88 5.70 -3.78
CA SER A 215 16.44 4.88 -2.68
C SER A 215 15.45 3.78 -2.32
N GLY A 216 15.95 2.61 -1.92
CA GLY A 216 15.10 1.47 -1.56
C GLY A 216 15.86 0.16 -1.61
N GLN A 217 15.15 -0.93 -1.83
CA GLN A 217 15.70 -2.28 -1.93
C GLN A 217 15.51 -2.83 -3.34
N VAL A 218 16.51 -3.55 -3.86
CA VAL A 218 16.41 -4.27 -5.13
C VAL A 218 15.49 -5.47 -4.96
N ILE A 219 14.26 -5.40 -5.45
CA ILE A 219 13.25 -6.45 -5.31
C ILE A 219 13.29 -7.49 -6.44
N ALA A 220 13.73 -7.08 -7.63
CA ALA A 220 13.95 -7.98 -8.76
C ALA A 220 15.22 -7.58 -9.51
N ARG A 221 15.92 -8.57 -10.06
CA ARG A 221 17.06 -8.40 -10.94
C ARG A 221 17.00 -9.46 -12.03
N ASP A 222 16.67 -9.02 -13.23
CA ASP A 222 16.42 -9.88 -14.40
C ASP A 222 17.54 -9.78 -15.44
N VAL A 223 18.74 -9.40 -15.00
CA VAL A 223 19.92 -9.30 -15.83
C VAL A 223 21.06 -10.13 -15.24
N THR A 224 21.85 -10.77 -16.12
CA THR A 224 23.02 -11.58 -15.76
C THR A 224 24.31 -10.96 -16.32
N LEU A 225 25.44 -11.30 -15.71
CA LEU A 225 26.75 -10.83 -16.18
C LEU A 225 27.03 -11.38 -17.59
N GLY A 226 27.44 -10.49 -18.49
CA GLY A 226 27.74 -10.83 -19.88
C GLY A 226 26.53 -10.85 -20.81
N GLU A 227 25.30 -10.63 -20.27
CA GLU A 227 24.08 -10.61 -21.06
C GLU A 227 24.00 -9.35 -21.92
N HIS A 228 23.44 -9.51 -23.13
CA HIS A 228 23.12 -8.38 -23.99
C HIS A 228 21.79 -7.75 -23.56
N VAL A 229 21.80 -6.43 -23.35
CA VAL A 229 20.63 -5.65 -22.93
C VAL A 229 20.31 -4.59 -23.97
N SER A 230 19.02 -4.23 -24.07
CA SER A 230 18.54 -3.23 -25.02
C SER A 230 17.47 -2.33 -24.37
N PRO A 231 17.19 -1.14 -24.94
CA PRO A 231 16.13 -0.24 -24.48
C PRO A 231 14.72 -0.82 -24.58
N GLU A 232 14.52 -1.86 -25.40
CA GLU A 232 13.23 -2.52 -25.57
C GLU A 232 12.82 -3.36 -24.36
N ARG A 233 13.77 -3.66 -23.50
CA ARG A 233 13.51 -4.44 -22.27
C ARG A 233 12.91 -3.55 -21.21
N GLU A 234 11.74 -3.95 -20.70
CA GLU A 234 10.94 -3.15 -19.76
C GLU A 234 11.73 -2.77 -18.48
N ALA A 235 12.45 -3.73 -17.89
CA ALA A 235 13.31 -3.47 -16.74
C ALA A 235 14.46 -4.48 -16.65
N LEU A 236 15.63 -4.02 -16.20
CA LEU A 236 16.79 -4.84 -15.82
C LEU A 236 16.76 -5.13 -14.32
N LEU A 237 16.32 -4.15 -13.56
CA LEU A 237 16.13 -4.24 -12.11
C LEU A 237 14.85 -3.52 -11.72
N VAL A 238 14.31 -3.91 -10.56
CA VAL A 238 13.23 -3.18 -9.90
C VAL A 238 13.71 -2.80 -8.51
N VAL A 239 13.68 -1.51 -8.22
CA VAL A 239 13.98 -0.95 -6.90
C VAL A 239 12.68 -0.46 -6.30
N ALA A 240 12.41 -0.81 -5.06
CA ALA A 240 11.22 -0.36 -4.34
C ALA A 240 11.60 0.24 -2.99
N ASP A 241 10.92 1.32 -2.64
CA ASP A 241 10.87 1.78 -1.25
C ASP A 241 10.15 0.71 -0.42
N THR A 242 10.83 0.22 0.61
CA THR A 242 10.30 -0.79 1.53
C THR A 242 9.95 -0.22 2.90
N ASP A 243 10.21 1.06 3.15
CA ASP A 243 9.94 1.72 4.43
C ASP A 243 8.45 2.08 4.56
N THR A 244 7.79 2.36 3.42
CA THR A 244 6.36 2.62 3.36
C THR A 244 5.69 1.58 2.48
N MET A 245 4.76 0.82 3.07
CA MET A 245 3.99 -0.20 2.37
C MET A 245 2.54 0.22 2.23
N TRP A 246 1.87 -0.31 1.23
CA TRP A 246 0.43 -0.16 1.07
C TRP A 246 -0.29 -1.41 1.51
N VAL A 247 -1.39 -1.21 2.23
CA VAL A 247 -2.39 -2.24 2.48
C VAL A 247 -3.59 -1.91 1.63
N LEU A 248 -3.87 -2.77 0.66
CA LEU A 248 -5.02 -2.64 -0.22
C LEU A 248 -6.14 -3.53 0.31
N ALA A 249 -7.22 -2.90 0.77
CA ALA A 249 -8.40 -3.58 1.27
C ALA A 249 -9.50 -3.61 0.19
N ASP A 250 -10.10 -4.76 -0.02
CA ASP A 250 -11.17 -4.98 -0.98
C ASP A 250 -12.53 -4.74 -0.28
N VAL A 251 -13.04 -3.50 -0.36
CA VAL A 251 -14.28 -3.08 0.31
C VAL A 251 -15.47 -3.26 -0.64
N PRO A 252 -16.54 -4.00 -0.23
CA PRO A 252 -17.75 -4.13 -1.03
C PRO A 252 -18.40 -2.78 -1.33
N GLU A 253 -18.92 -2.60 -2.56
CA GLU A 253 -19.57 -1.37 -3.03
C GLU A 253 -20.67 -0.89 -2.07
N ALA A 254 -21.45 -1.81 -1.49
CA ALA A 254 -22.53 -1.52 -0.54
C ALA A 254 -22.06 -0.82 0.75
N ARG A 255 -20.76 -0.93 1.10
CA ARG A 255 -20.16 -0.35 2.30
C ARG A 255 -19.42 0.96 2.05
N LEU A 256 -19.27 1.36 0.79
CA LEU A 256 -18.51 2.58 0.44
C LEU A 256 -19.09 3.86 1.03
N ALA A 257 -20.41 3.94 1.16
CA ALA A 257 -21.07 5.09 1.77
C ALA A 257 -20.68 5.31 3.24
N GLU A 258 -20.16 4.26 3.90
CA GLU A 258 -19.72 4.29 5.28
C GLU A 258 -18.25 4.73 5.44
N LEU A 259 -17.50 4.89 4.32
CA LEU A 259 -16.08 5.23 4.30
C LEU A 259 -15.82 6.61 3.69
N ALA A 260 -14.80 7.25 4.20
CA ALA A 260 -14.20 8.44 3.61
C ALA A 260 -12.67 8.37 3.73
N VAL A 261 -11.97 9.14 2.90
CA VAL A 261 -10.53 9.37 3.10
C VAL A 261 -10.33 9.97 4.48
N GLY A 262 -9.39 9.43 5.25
CA GLY A 262 -9.15 9.78 6.65
C GLY A 262 -9.93 8.93 7.65
N SER A 263 -10.85 8.03 7.23
CA SER A 263 -11.50 7.07 8.13
C SER A 263 -10.46 6.19 8.82
N ARG A 264 -10.66 5.89 10.10
CA ARG A 264 -9.76 5.00 10.86
C ARG A 264 -9.89 3.58 10.39
N ALA A 265 -8.76 2.92 10.21
CA ALA A 265 -8.63 1.53 9.86
C ALA A 265 -7.71 0.81 10.85
N ARG A 266 -8.15 -0.33 11.34
CA ARG A 266 -7.33 -1.26 12.12
C ARG A 266 -6.92 -2.40 11.20
N VAL A 267 -5.64 -2.49 10.90
CA VAL A 267 -5.09 -3.55 10.04
C VAL A 267 -4.48 -4.64 10.89
N THR A 268 -4.99 -5.85 10.76
CA THR A 268 -4.45 -7.05 11.41
C THR A 268 -3.84 -7.96 10.35
N LEU A 269 -2.57 -8.29 10.51
CA LEU A 269 -1.88 -9.20 9.59
C LEU A 269 -2.23 -10.65 9.93
N ALA A 270 -2.31 -11.49 8.91
CA ALA A 270 -2.49 -12.94 9.09
C ALA A 270 -1.19 -13.63 9.54
N LEU A 271 -0.51 -13.06 10.54
CA LEU A 271 0.75 -13.56 11.12
C LEU A 271 0.56 -13.73 12.63
N PRO A 272 0.94 -14.88 13.21
CA PRO A 272 0.88 -15.10 14.65
C PRO A 272 1.70 -14.06 15.42
N GLY A 273 1.09 -13.43 16.43
CA GLY A 273 1.77 -12.46 17.30
C GLY A 273 1.96 -11.05 16.68
N SER A 274 1.37 -10.77 15.52
CA SER A 274 1.38 -9.41 14.97
C SER A 274 0.45 -8.49 15.74
N GLU A 275 0.93 -7.33 16.12
CA GLU A 275 0.09 -6.25 16.66
C GLU A 275 -0.77 -5.63 15.55
N ALA A 276 -1.97 -5.20 15.91
CA ALA A 276 -2.83 -4.49 14.99
C ALA A 276 -2.28 -3.08 14.74
N LEU A 277 -2.19 -2.71 13.47
CA LEU A 277 -1.75 -1.38 13.04
C LEU A 277 -2.97 -0.46 12.95
N LEU A 278 -2.89 0.70 13.57
CA LEU A 278 -3.95 1.71 13.55
C LEU A 278 -3.53 2.84 12.62
N GLU A 279 -4.17 2.90 11.48
CA GLU A 279 -3.86 3.84 10.41
C GLU A 279 -5.13 4.46 9.86
N ASN A 280 -4.99 5.37 8.90
CA ASN A 280 -6.12 6.00 8.25
C ASN A 280 -6.19 5.60 6.77
N VAL A 281 -7.40 5.63 6.23
CA VAL A 281 -7.63 5.48 4.79
C VAL A 281 -6.96 6.63 4.05
N ALA A 282 -5.97 6.33 3.22
CA ALA A 282 -5.24 7.31 2.42
C ALA A 282 -5.95 7.60 1.10
N PHE A 283 -6.55 6.56 0.48
CA PHE A 283 -7.19 6.70 -0.83
C PHE A 283 -8.28 5.65 -1.00
N ILE A 284 -9.35 6.03 -1.71
CA ILE A 284 -10.43 5.14 -2.13
C ILE A 284 -10.47 5.19 -3.65
N ASP A 285 -10.33 4.04 -4.31
CA ASP A 285 -10.37 3.96 -5.77
C ASP A 285 -11.75 4.39 -6.29
N SER A 286 -11.76 5.06 -7.43
CA SER A 286 -12.99 5.46 -8.10
C SER A 286 -13.65 4.33 -8.91
N ALA A 287 -12.90 3.25 -9.17
CA ALA A 287 -13.34 2.13 -9.98
C ALA A 287 -13.78 0.95 -9.13
N VAL A 288 -14.94 0.39 -9.46
CA VAL A 288 -15.42 -0.88 -8.90
C VAL A 288 -14.92 -2.04 -9.74
N SER A 289 -14.26 -3.00 -9.12
CA SER A 289 -13.86 -4.23 -9.80
C SER A 289 -15.11 -5.02 -10.24
N GLN A 290 -15.30 -5.20 -11.53
CA GLN A 290 -16.45 -5.94 -12.07
C GLN A 290 -16.48 -7.40 -11.62
N ARG A 291 -15.32 -8.00 -11.36
CA ARG A 291 -15.18 -9.39 -10.96
C ARG A 291 -15.58 -9.63 -9.50
N THR A 292 -15.15 -8.74 -8.58
CA THR A 292 -15.35 -8.91 -7.13
C THR A 292 -16.45 -8.02 -6.57
N ARG A 293 -16.93 -7.01 -7.31
CA ARG A 293 -17.84 -5.97 -6.82
C ARG A 293 -17.31 -5.24 -5.60
N CYS A 294 -15.98 -5.14 -5.51
CA CYS A 294 -15.28 -4.40 -4.46
C CYS A 294 -14.55 -3.20 -5.04
N VAL A 295 -14.34 -2.22 -4.20
CA VAL A 295 -13.48 -1.06 -4.46
C VAL A 295 -12.20 -1.23 -3.64
N SER A 296 -11.06 -0.93 -4.24
CA SER A 296 -9.78 -0.97 -3.55
C SER A 296 -9.62 0.27 -2.67
N VAL A 297 -9.40 0.05 -1.39
CA VAL A 297 -9.14 1.09 -0.39
C VAL A 297 -7.70 0.99 0.07
N ARG A 298 -6.94 2.06 -0.13
CA ARG A 298 -5.51 2.13 0.21
C ARG A 298 -5.31 2.69 1.61
N ILE A 299 -4.54 1.96 2.38
CA ILE A 299 -4.05 2.36 3.70
C ILE A 299 -2.52 2.36 3.62
N GLU A 300 -1.88 3.46 4.01
CA GLU A 300 -0.43 3.58 4.04
C GLU A 300 0.10 3.22 5.42
N VAL A 301 1.08 2.33 5.44
CA VAL A 301 1.62 1.75 6.68
C VAL A 301 3.14 1.85 6.69
N GLN A 302 3.70 2.34 7.80
CA GLN A 302 5.15 2.35 7.99
C GLN A 302 5.66 0.95 8.31
N ASN A 303 6.63 0.48 7.54
CA ASN A 303 7.24 -0.85 7.70
C ASN A 303 8.43 -0.81 8.65
N ARG A 304 8.21 -0.45 9.90
CA ARG A 304 9.27 -0.40 10.91
C ARG A 304 9.82 -1.80 11.16
N GLY A 305 11.10 -1.98 10.89
CA GLY A 305 11.77 -3.27 11.10
C GLY A 305 11.59 -4.30 10.00
N GLY A 306 11.01 -3.95 8.84
CA GLY A 306 10.92 -4.83 7.66
C GLY A 306 10.02 -6.06 7.85
N THR A 307 9.06 -5.99 8.77
CA THR A 307 8.16 -7.10 9.10
C THR A 307 7.03 -7.27 8.07
N LEU A 308 6.62 -6.18 7.44
CA LEU A 308 5.60 -6.20 6.39
C LEU A 308 6.22 -6.69 5.09
N ARG A 309 5.70 -7.79 4.58
CA ARG A 309 6.14 -8.37 3.31
C ARG A 309 5.04 -8.26 2.28
N PRO A 310 5.36 -7.83 1.03
CA PRO A 310 4.38 -7.82 -0.04
C PRO A 310 3.79 -9.22 -0.26
N GLY A 311 2.50 -9.29 -0.53
CA GLY A 311 1.77 -10.55 -0.67
C GLY A 311 1.22 -11.10 0.65
N THR A 312 1.57 -10.52 1.81
CA THR A 312 0.98 -10.93 3.10
C THR A 312 -0.50 -10.57 3.12
N PHE A 313 -1.34 -11.53 3.51
CA PHE A 313 -2.75 -11.29 3.75
C PHE A 313 -2.96 -10.53 5.06
N ALA A 314 -3.94 -9.66 5.04
CA ALA A 314 -4.35 -8.85 6.17
C ALA A 314 -5.87 -8.75 6.22
N GLN A 315 -6.40 -8.34 7.36
CA GLN A 315 -7.78 -7.94 7.53
C GLN A 315 -7.80 -6.47 7.95
N ALA A 316 -8.57 -5.66 7.26
CA ALA A 316 -8.78 -4.26 7.62
C ALA A 316 -10.18 -4.12 8.22
N GLU A 317 -10.23 -3.63 9.45
CA GLU A 317 -11.46 -3.26 10.14
C GLU A 317 -11.61 -1.74 10.05
N PHE A 318 -12.69 -1.28 9.47
CA PHE A 318 -13.00 0.13 9.27
C PHE A 318 -14.07 0.59 10.24
N SER A 319 -13.88 1.78 10.80
CA SER A 319 -14.93 2.45 11.55
C SER A 319 -15.91 3.08 10.55
N ALA A 320 -17.16 2.62 10.57
CA ALA A 320 -18.24 3.18 9.76
C ALA A 320 -18.64 4.56 10.32
N GLY A 321 -18.11 5.61 9.73
CA GLY A 321 -18.29 6.99 10.20
C GLY A 321 -17.93 7.99 9.10
N GLY A 322 -18.26 7.68 7.84
CA GLY A 322 -18.12 8.62 6.72
C GLY A 322 -18.93 9.88 6.95
N ARG A 323 -18.28 11.05 6.85
CA ARG A 323 -18.83 12.42 6.91
C ARG A 323 -19.96 12.59 7.92
N ALA A 324 -19.58 12.91 9.17
CA ALA A 324 -20.45 13.56 10.15
C ALA A 324 -21.83 12.89 10.38
N GLN A 325 -21.85 11.61 10.73
CA GLN A 325 -22.92 11.17 11.59
C GLN A 325 -22.62 11.80 12.96
N SER A 326 -23.49 12.73 13.32
CA SER A 326 -23.56 13.30 14.64
C SER A 326 -23.37 12.18 15.66
N GLU A 327 -22.27 12.22 16.40
CA GLU A 327 -21.93 11.29 17.49
C GLU A 327 -22.94 11.45 18.63
N LYS A 328 -24.24 11.23 18.33
CA LYS A 328 -25.25 11.21 19.39
C LYS A 328 -25.04 9.93 20.18
N PRO A 329 -24.81 10.04 21.49
CA PRO A 329 -24.76 8.87 22.33
C PRO A 329 -26.06 8.08 22.16
N VAL A 330 -25.94 6.78 21.97
CA VAL A 330 -27.06 5.84 21.86
C VAL A 330 -27.04 4.92 23.06
N LEU A 331 -28.23 4.48 23.49
CA LEU A 331 -28.33 3.53 24.58
C LEU A 331 -27.75 2.18 24.15
N VAL A 332 -26.82 1.66 24.92
CA VAL A 332 -26.14 0.39 24.63
C VAL A 332 -26.15 -0.54 25.84
N VAL A 333 -26.15 -1.82 25.53
CA VAL A 333 -25.92 -2.91 26.49
C VAL A 333 -24.89 -3.87 25.93
N PRO A 334 -24.14 -4.62 26.76
CA PRO A 334 -23.28 -5.69 26.28
C PRO A 334 -24.07 -6.72 25.46
N GLU A 335 -23.46 -7.26 24.42
CA GLU A 335 -24.07 -8.27 23.55
C GLU A 335 -24.56 -9.51 24.34
N GLU A 336 -23.82 -9.89 25.38
CA GLU A 336 -24.16 -10.99 26.27
C GLU A 336 -25.45 -10.75 27.08
N ALA A 337 -25.89 -9.50 27.24
CA ALA A 337 -27.12 -9.14 27.93
C ALA A 337 -28.39 -9.48 27.12
N ILE A 338 -28.25 -9.60 25.79
CA ILE A 338 -29.35 -9.80 24.87
C ILE A 338 -29.53 -11.29 24.62
N GLN A 339 -30.77 -11.80 24.86
CA GLN A 339 -31.15 -13.17 24.58
C GLN A 339 -32.33 -13.19 23.59
N THR A 340 -32.39 -14.25 22.80
CA THR A 340 -33.54 -14.47 21.93
C THR A 340 -34.45 -15.52 22.59
N VAL A 341 -35.65 -15.09 22.96
CA VAL A 341 -36.70 -15.93 23.55
C VAL A 341 -37.98 -15.78 22.70
N ASP A 342 -38.54 -16.86 22.26
CA ASP A 342 -39.76 -16.90 21.41
C ASP A 342 -39.65 -16.05 20.13
N GLY A 343 -38.41 -15.98 19.55
CA GLY A 343 -38.15 -15.20 18.35
C GLY A 343 -38.00 -13.71 18.57
N ALA A 344 -38.12 -13.19 19.79
CA ALA A 344 -37.94 -11.80 20.15
C ALA A 344 -36.63 -11.58 20.92
N SER A 345 -35.97 -10.43 20.70
CA SER A 345 -34.82 -10.02 21.49
C SER A 345 -35.30 -9.51 22.84
N VAL A 346 -34.71 -10.00 23.92
CA VAL A 346 -35.08 -9.66 25.29
C VAL A 346 -33.86 -9.41 26.14
N VAL A 347 -34.04 -8.62 27.19
CA VAL A 347 -33.09 -8.48 28.30
C VAL A 347 -33.76 -8.84 29.60
N PHE A 348 -32.98 -9.23 30.59
CA PHE A 348 -33.46 -9.52 31.92
C PHE A 348 -33.13 -8.38 32.88
N ALA A 349 -34.16 -7.88 33.55
CA ALA A 349 -34.01 -6.76 34.49
C ALA A 349 -34.46 -7.19 35.90
N PRO A 350 -33.72 -6.80 36.97
CA PRO A 350 -34.14 -7.11 38.33
C PRO A 350 -35.49 -6.43 38.66
N VAL A 351 -36.36 -7.17 39.35
CA VAL A 351 -37.67 -6.66 39.78
C VAL A 351 -37.53 -5.95 41.09
N ALA A 352 -37.96 -4.67 41.11
CA ALA A 352 -37.91 -3.86 42.31
C ALA A 352 -38.70 -4.49 43.46
N GLY A 353 -38.11 -4.61 44.65
CA GLY A 353 -38.75 -5.16 45.84
C GLY A 353 -38.76 -6.69 45.91
N LYS A 354 -38.32 -7.40 44.90
CA LYS A 354 -38.22 -8.88 44.92
C LYS A 354 -36.75 -9.31 44.79
N ALA A 355 -36.19 -9.87 45.87
CA ALA A 355 -34.82 -10.34 45.86
C ALA A 355 -34.66 -11.49 44.86
N ASN A 356 -33.56 -11.50 44.09
CA ASN A 356 -33.17 -12.53 43.14
C ASN A 356 -34.22 -12.90 42.08
N THR A 357 -35.11 -11.92 41.77
CA THR A 357 -36.16 -12.06 40.77
C THR A 357 -35.90 -11.15 39.59
N PHE A 358 -35.97 -11.68 38.40
CA PHE A 358 -35.65 -10.96 37.15
C PHE A 358 -36.84 -11.10 36.19
N ALA A 359 -37.20 -10.00 35.54
CA ALA A 359 -38.30 -9.96 34.59
C ALA A 359 -37.74 -9.89 33.16
N LYS A 360 -38.36 -10.67 32.25
CA LYS A 360 -38.13 -10.62 30.81
C LYS A 360 -38.64 -9.27 30.26
N ARG A 361 -37.79 -8.46 29.61
CA ARG A 361 -38.19 -7.25 28.94
C ARG A 361 -37.88 -7.32 27.45
N PRO A 362 -38.88 -7.21 26.59
CA PRO A 362 -38.66 -7.19 25.14
C PRO A 362 -37.96 -5.88 24.76
N VAL A 363 -36.96 -5.98 23.89
CA VAL A 363 -36.18 -4.85 23.38
C VAL A 363 -36.08 -4.92 21.87
N VAL A 364 -36.06 -3.77 21.23
CA VAL A 364 -35.69 -3.64 19.82
C VAL A 364 -34.23 -3.23 19.74
N VAL A 365 -33.45 -4.08 19.11
CA VAL A 365 -31.99 -3.89 19.02
C VAL A 365 -31.60 -3.43 17.63
N GLY A 366 -30.48 -2.70 17.55
CA GLY A 366 -29.89 -2.21 16.31
C GLY A 366 -28.51 -2.80 16.06
N ALA A 367 -27.62 -1.98 15.47
CA ALA A 367 -26.27 -2.42 15.18
C ALA A 367 -25.46 -2.74 16.43
N ALA A 368 -24.63 -3.79 16.35
CA ALA A 368 -23.63 -4.14 17.34
C ALA A 368 -22.26 -3.61 16.93
N ALA A 369 -21.46 -3.13 17.89
CA ALA A 369 -20.09 -2.76 17.70
C ALA A 369 -19.30 -2.83 19.01
N GLY A 370 -18.07 -3.35 18.95
CA GLY A 370 -17.18 -3.41 20.11
C GLY A 370 -17.72 -4.23 21.29
N GLY A 371 -18.52 -5.28 21.04
CA GLY A 371 -19.16 -6.10 22.08
C GLY A 371 -20.38 -5.42 22.75
N MET A 372 -20.81 -4.27 22.22
CA MET A 372 -22.00 -3.54 22.68
C MET A 372 -23.05 -3.52 21.59
N VAL A 373 -24.32 -3.61 21.95
CA VAL A 373 -25.46 -3.55 21.05
C VAL A 373 -26.30 -2.33 21.35
N ARG A 374 -26.68 -1.61 20.32
CA ARG A 374 -27.60 -0.47 20.42
C ARG A 374 -29.00 -0.96 20.77
N VAL A 375 -29.62 -0.36 21.77
CA VAL A 375 -31.04 -0.54 22.10
C VAL A 375 -31.82 0.65 21.50
N ILE A 376 -32.76 0.33 20.59
CA ILE A 376 -33.60 1.33 19.91
C ILE A 376 -34.81 1.66 20.78
N SER A 377 -35.43 0.64 21.42
CA SER A 377 -36.57 0.82 22.32
C SER A 377 -36.67 -0.35 23.29
N GLY A 378 -37.46 -0.18 24.36
CA GLY A 378 -37.72 -1.21 25.40
C GLY A 378 -36.87 -1.05 26.66
N LEU A 379 -35.92 -0.11 26.70
CA LEU A 379 -35.09 0.21 27.85
C LEU A 379 -34.92 1.70 28.02
N GLU A 380 -34.88 2.14 29.29
CA GLU A 380 -34.54 3.53 29.64
C GLU A 380 -33.06 3.66 29.97
N GLU A 381 -32.57 4.90 29.91
CA GLU A 381 -31.21 5.21 30.33
C GLU A 381 -31.02 4.87 31.82
N ASN A 382 -29.85 4.29 32.15
CA ASN A 382 -29.52 3.79 33.50
C ASN A 382 -30.39 2.62 34.00
N ALA A 383 -31.24 2.02 33.17
CA ALA A 383 -31.98 0.82 33.55
C ALA A 383 -31.01 -0.31 33.97
N SER A 384 -31.31 -0.94 35.10
CA SER A 384 -30.53 -2.11 35.55
C SER A 384 -30.91 -3.33 34.74
N VAL A 385 -29.91 -3.97 34.14
CA VAL A 385 -30.06 -5.20 33.32
C VAL A 385 -28.96 -6.21 33.65
N VAL A 386 -29.25 -7.49 33.41
CA VAL A 386 -28.25 -8.54 33.52
C VAL A 386 -27.30 -8.39 32.34
N ILE A 387 -26.00 -8.13 32.60
CA ILE A 387 -24.96 -7.88 31.61
C ILE A 387 -24.08 -9.11 31.35
N ALA A 388 -24.04 -10.08 32.26
CA ALA A 388 -23.35 -11.35 32.10
C ALA A 388 -24.18 -12.49 32.71
N GLY A 389 -24.02 -13.70 32.19
CA GLY A 389 -24.75 -14.88 32.67
C GLY A 389 -26.24 -14.94 32.27
N SER A 390 -26.65 -14.09 31.29
CA SER A 390 -28.08 -14.00 30.89
C SER A 390 -28.64 -15.26 30.25
N PHE A 391 -27.80 -16.17 29.76
CA PHE A 391 -28.20 -17.40 29.12
C PHE A 391 -29.02 -18.33 30.06
N ILE A 392 -28.73 -18.33 31.37
CA ILE A 392 -29.43 -19.18 32.34
C ILE A 392 -30.91 -18.88 32.41
N PHE A 393 -31.32 -17.61 32.23
CA PHE A 393 -32.74 -17.21 32.26
C PHE A 393 -33.51 -17.81 31.11
N LYS A 394 -32.90 -17.96 29.93
CA LYS A 394 -33.52 -18.64 28.80
C LYS A 394 -33.77 -20.13 29.10
N ALA A 395 -32.81 -20.77 29.76
CA ALA A 395 -32.95 -22.19 30.14
C ALA A 395 -34.06 -22.40 31.19
N GLU A 396 -34.19 -21.49 32.15
CA GLU A 396 -35.22 -21.57 33.19
C GLU A 396 -36.63 -21.26 32.64
N LEU A 397 -36.76 -20.30 31.76
CA LEU A 397 -38.04 -19.99 31.08
C LEU A 397 -38.50 -21.20 30.21
N GLY A 398 -37.56 -21.91 29.55
CA GLY A 398 -37.86 -23.08 28.75
C GLY A 398 -38.33 -24.29 29.57
N LYS A 399 -37.92 -24.39 30.84
CA LYS A 399 -38.45 -25.46 31.76
C LYS A 399 -39.87 -25.19 32.21
N GLY A 400 -40.22 -23.89 32.40
CA GLY A 400 -41.57 -23.52 32.85
C GLY A 400 -42.67 -23.65 31.77
N SER A 401 -42.30 -23.70 30.49
CA SER A 401 -43.24 -23.89 29.37
C SER A 401 -43.46 -25.34 28.96
N GLY A 402 -42.74 -26.30 29.58
CA GLY A 402 -42.83 -27.75 29.27
C GLY A 402 -43.67 -28.61 30.24
N GLU A 403 -44.33 -28.04 31.26
CA GLU A 403 -45.19 -28.74 32.22
C GLU A 403 -46.68 -28.49 32.00
N GLY A 404 -47.11 -28.48 30.74
CA GLY A 404 -48.52 -28.28 30.42
C GLY A 404 -48.90 -29.05 29.13
N ASP A 405 -48.74 -30.40 29.15
CA ASP A 405 -49.47 -31.31 28.26
C ASP A 405 -49.61 -32.68 28.93
#